data_ce85f16607d26d7dce9bf0dbf61a31ba
#
_entry.id   ce85f16607d26d7dce9bf0dbf61a31ba
#
_cell.length_a   1.000
_cell.length_b   1.000
_cell.length_c   1.000
_cell.angle_alpha   90.00
_cell.angle_beta   90.00
_cell.angle_gamma   90.00
#
_symmetry.space_group_name_H-M   'P 1'
#
loop_
_entity.id
_entity.type
_entity.pdbx_description
1 polymer ?
#
loop_
_entity_poly.entity_id
_entity_poly.type
_entity_poly.pdbx_seq_one_letter_code
_entity_poly.pdbx_strand_id
1 'polypeptide(L)'
;MQLRRVGVLGGGPGGLYAARLLKLARPSCDVTVYEQGEPGTTFGFGVGLAAGTQRNLAAADPDTLRDIVAAGCRHDMTMQVGDRVVRVHNDRLIGIARTELLAVLQRHAEKAGVRLEFGTRRRAGDLDADIVIAADGISSATREDGDFGAAVEVGRGLYLWCGTDIALTDAVFAPAETEHGTFVTHAYPYSDGQSTFLIETDEQTWRRAGFEATTEQTPADASDLTSLRYLQQAFAGPLRGRALIGNRTRWTRFRTVRCQRWSSGRTVLLGDAAHTAHYSIGSGTKLAMEDAIALVEALEAEPDAARAFARYEAIRRPAVGRRQELARRSQLWWESFPSRLDLPVERLMVAYMTRAGNVALDRFAATNPGVVATALSQFADVNRMTPPIPADVTGWILDQPLSWESRQFPRRVLGRGPADVGLHTISDVVTDPWDHTGDEVIGRARRAREAGAGGFRLTGPADRPSVLTRMDLAERIRAEAGGLIVIDGPAGLRDDLAAGLLSGRADLVSFTEEAA
;
A
#
# COMPACT_ATOMS: atom_id res chain seq x y z
N MET A 1 17.71 7.01 -32.24
CA MET A 1 18.47 8.00 -31.47
C MET A 1 19.86 7.47 -31.13
N GLN A 2 20.91 8.29 -31.28
CA GLN A 2 22.27 7.89 -30.92
C GLN A 2 22.57 8.45 -29.50
N LEU A 3 22.54 7.58 -28.49
CA LEU A 3 23.00 7.89 -27.14
C LEU A 3 24.43 7.39 -26.97
N ARG A 4 25.35 8.29 -26.61
CA ARG A 4 26.76 7.97 -26.34
C ARG A 4 27.05 7.90 -24.86
N ARG A 5 26.49 8.83 -24.08
CA ARG A 5 26.72 8.95 -22.63
C ARG A 5 25.42 9.14 -21.89
N VAL A 6 25.17 8.35 -20.88
CA VAL A 6 24.02 8.43 -19.99
C VAL A 6 24.48 8.49 -18.54
N GLY A 7 24.06 9.54 -17.83
CA GLY A 7 24.25 9.66 -16.39
C GLY A 7 23.00 9.21 -15.64
N VAL A 8 23.17 8.37 -14.62
CA VAL A 8 22.09 7.96 -13.71
C VAL A 8 22.42 8.48 -12.33
N LEU A 9 21.53 9.26 -11.75
CA LEU A 9 21.64 9.79 -10.40
C LEU A 9 20.86 8.89 -9.44
N GLY A 10 21.56 8.24 -8.49
CA GLY A 10 21.01 7.33 -7.52
C GLY A 10 21.21 5.85 -7.88
N GLY A 11 21.91 5.12 -7.00
CA GLY A 11 22.16 3.68 -7.05
C GLY A 11 21.10 2.83 -6.37
N GLY A 12 19.85 3.33 -6.29
CA GLY A 12 18.70 2.57 -5.83
C GLY A 12 18.20 1.54 -6.87
N PRO A 13 17.18 0.72 -6.53
CA PRO A 13 16.71 -0.35 -7.43
C PRO A 13 16.31 0.14 -8.83
N GLY A 14 15.66 1.31 -8.92
CA GLY A 14 15.24 1.87 -10.21
C GLY A 14 16.42 2.32 -11.05
N GLY A 15 17.40 3.05 -10.46
CA GLY A 15 18.57 3.57 -11.19
C GLY A 15 19.49 2.46 -11.68
N LEU A 16 19.84 1.49 -10.81
CA LEU A 16 20.66 0.34 -11.18
C LEU A 16 20.00 -0.50 -12.29
N TYR A 17 18.68 -0.72 -12.16
CA TYR A 17 17.96 -1.53 -13.13
C TYR A 17 17.81 -0.81 -14.48
N ALA A 18 17.55 0.51 -14.47
CA ALA A 18 17.53 1.31 -15.70
C ALA A 18 18.90 1.31 -16.39
N ALA A 19 19.98 1.50 -15.64
CA ALA A 19 21.34 1.45 -16.18
C ALA A 19 21.68 0.07 -16.78
N ARG A 20 21.31 -1.02 -16.10
CA ARG A 20 21.45 -2.40 -16.57
C ARG A 20 20.73 -2.62 -17.88
N LEU A 21 19.42 -2.34 -17.94
CA LEU A 21 18.60 -2.56 -19.12
C LEU A 21 19.07 -1.71 -20.30
N LEU A 22 19.43 -0.45 -20.06
CA LEU A 22 19.95 0.44 -21.08
C LEU A 22 21.26 -0.10 -21.67
N LYS A 23 22.17 -0.60 -20.83
CA LYS A 23 23.43 -1.16 -21.28
C LYS A 23 23.25 -2.47 -22.05
N LEU A 24 22.24 -3.28 -21.72
CA LEU A 24 21.86 -4.47 -22.49
C LEU A 24 21.31 -4.10 -23.87
N ALA A 25 20.43 -3.09 -23.94
CA ALA A 25 19.85 -2.61 -25.19
C ALA A 25 20.88 -1.87 -26.07
N ARG A 26 21.85 -1.17 -25.46
CA ARG A 26 22.86 -0.33 -26.12
C ARG A 26 24.27 -0.59 -25.61
N PRO A 27 24.92 -1.71 -25.98
CA PRO A 27 26.24 -2.08 -25.43
C PRO A 27 27.34 -1.04 -25.64
N SER A 28 27.27 -0.23 -26.70
CA SER A 28 28.24 0.83 -27.00
C SER A 28 28.01 2.13 -26.22
N CYS A 29 26.89 2.30 -25.52
CA CYS A 29 26.60 3.49 -24.73
C CYS A 29 27.40 3.48 -23.42
N ASP A 30 28.05 4.59 -23.07
CA ASP A 30 28.67 4.78 -21.77
C ASP A 30 27.60 5.13 -20.72
N VAL A 31 27.35 4.22 -19.79
CA VAL A 31 26.38 4.41 -18.71
C VAL A 31 27.10 4.47 -17.38
N THR A 32 26.95 5.56 -16.65
CA THR A 32 27.51 5.75 -15.31
C THR A 32 26.42 6.04 -14.29
N VAL A 33 26.40 5.27 -13.20
CA VAL A 33 25.54 5.49 -12.02
C VAL A 33 26.34 6.22 -10.96
N TYR A 34 25.82 7.33 -10.46
CA TYR A 34 26.38 8.11 -9.36
C TYR A 34 25.55 7.90 -8.10
N GLU A 35 26.16 7.36 -7.04
CA GLU A 35 25.51 7.11 -5.76
C GLU A 35 26.25 7.85 -4.65
N GLN A 36 25.49 8.61 -3.85
CA GLN A 36 26.08 9.38 -2.74
C GLN A 36 26.48 8.52 -1.54
N GLY A 37 25.86 7.35 -1.38
CA GLY A 37 26.15 6.39 -0.32
C GLY A 37 27.38 5.53 -0.64
N GLU A 38 27.92 4.89 0.41
CA GLU A 38 28.97 3.90 0.27
C GLU A 38 28.40 2.55 -0.21
N PRO A 39 29.20 1.71 -0.90
CA PRO A 39 28.79 0.37 -1.29
C PRO A 39 28.23 -0.44 -0.12
N GLY A 40 27.13 -1.15 -0.35
CA GLY A 40 26.50 -2.03 0.66
C GLY A 40 25.71 -1.30 1.74
N THR A 41 25.64 0.04 1.72
CA THR A 41 24.83 0.79 2.67
C THR A 41 23.43 1.03 2.11
N THR A 42 22.39 0.82 2.93
CA THR A 42 21.01 1.13 2.57
C THR A 42 20.16 1.42 3.80
N PHE A 43 19.03 2.08 3.59
CA PHE A 43 18.01 2.28 4.62
C PHE A 43 16.96 1.17 4.59
N GLY A 44 16.35 0.91 5.76
CA GLY A 44 15.31 -0.11 5.89
C GLY A 44 15.90 -1.52 5.90
N PHE A 45 15.06 -2.50 5.70
CA PHE A 45 15.37 -3.90 5.93
C PHE A 45 15.01 -4.74 4.70
N GLY A 46 13.82 -5.31 4.65
CA GLY A 46 13.37 -6.12 3.53
C GLY A 46 12.45 -5.36 2.57
N VAL A 47 12.30 -5.88 1.36
CA VAL A 47 11.33 -5.44 0.37
C VAL A 47 10.56 -6.64 -0.16
N GLY A 48 9.28 -6.42 -0.53
CA GLY A 48 8.41 -7.44 -1.09
C GLY A 48 8.28 -7.32 -2.60
N LEU A 49 8.36 -8.43 -3.34
CA LEU A 49 8.16 -8.51 -4.79
C LEU A 49 6.98 -9.40 -5.12
N ALA A 50 5.86 -8.79 -5.52
CA ALA A 50 4.65 -9.51 -5.90
C ALA A 50 4.78 -10.20 -7.27
N ALA A 51 3.94 -11.21 -7.53
CA ALA A 51 3.94 -12.00 -8.77
C ALA A 51 3.86 -11.18 -10.06
N GLY A 52 3.09 -10.07 -10.04
CA GLY A 52 3.00 -9.18 -11.21
C GLY A 52 4.34 -8.56 -11.58
N THR A 53 5.08 -8.10 -10.57
CA THR A 53 6.43 -7.56 -10.76
C THR A 53 7.38 -8.62 -11.28
N GLN A 54 7.36 -9.82 -10.68
CA GLN A 54 8.20 -10.92 -11.13
C GLN A 54 7.96 -11.26 -12.59
N ARG A 55 6.71 -11.23 -13.09
CA ARG A 55 6.41 -11.43 -14.52
C ARG A 55 6.98 -10.33 -15.40
N ASN A 56 6.88 -9.06 -14.99
CA ASN A 56 7.42 -7.94 -15.76
C ASN A 56 8.97 -8.01 -15.85
N LEU A 57 9.61 -8.35 -14.72
CA LEU A 57 11.06 -8.56 -14.71
C LEU A 57 11.49 -9.79 -15.52
N ALA A 58 10.72 -10.88 -15.47
CA ALA A 58 10.99 -12.07 -16.27
C ALA A 58 10.98 -11.77 -17.78
N ALA A 59 10.09 -10.90 -18.22
CA ALA A 59 10.02 -10.48 -19.62
C ALA A 59 11.17 -9.56 -20.02
N ALA A 60 11.63 -8.68 -19.13
CA ALA A 60 12.66 -7.68 -19.44
C ALA A 60 14.09 -8.19 -19.21
N ASP A 61 14.34 -8.92 -18.12
CA ASP A 61 15.67 -9.41 -17.70
C ASP A 61 15.53 -10.66 -16.81
N PRO A 62 15.34 -11.84 -17.42
CA PRO A 62 15.14 -13.10 -16.71
C PRO A 62 16.34 -13.50 -15.84
N ASP A 63 17.56 -13.10 -16.21
CA ASP A 63 18.76 -13.44 -15.48
C ASP A 63 18.83 -12.71 -14.13
N THR A 64 18.56 -11.41 -14.13
CA THR A 64 18.48 -10.63 -12.88
C THR A 64 17.34 -11.11 -11.98
N LEU A 65 16.17 -11.43 -12.55
CA LEU A 65 15.07 -11.99 -11.76
C LEU A 65 15.43 -13.33 -11.11
N ARG A 66 16.10 -14.21 -11.82
CA ARG A 66 16.51 -15.53 -11.29
C ARG A 66 17.37 -15.35 -10.03
N ASP A 67 18.34 -14.44 -10.06
CA ASP A 67 19.21 -14.20 -8.92
C ASP A 67 18.46 -13.50 -7.76
N ILE A 68 17.53 -12.60 -8.05
CA ILE A 68 16.63 -12.00 -7.05
C ILE A 68 15.78 -13.08 -6.35
N VAL A 69 15.19 -14.00 -7.14
CA VAL A 69 14.36 -15.09 -6.59
C VAL A 69 15.20 -16.05 -5.74
N ALA A 70 16.42 -16.34 -6.15
CA ALA A 70 17.34 -17.20 -5.42
C ALA A 70 17.80 -16.60 -4.07
N ALA A 71 17.90 -15.26 -3.99
CA ALA A 71 18.27 -14.54 -2.77
C ALA A 71 17.08 -14.20 -1.86
N GLY A 72 15.84 -14.40 -2.32
CA GLY A 72 14.62 -14.09 -1.59
C GLY A 72 13.99 -15.30 -0.91
N CYS A 73 13.08 -15.04 0.02
CA CYS A 73 12.27 -16.06 0.69
C CYS A 73 10.77 -15.87 0.39
N ARG A 74 10.06 -16.97 0.28
CA ARG A 74 8.59 -16.99 0.12
C ARG A 74 7.94 -17.14 1.48
N HIS A 75 6.77 -16.54 1.64
CA HIS A 75 6.03 -16.62 2.88
C HIS A 75 4.53 -16.42 2.65
N ASP A 76 3.73 -16.98 3.52
CA ASP A 76 2.31 -16.72 3.63
C ASP A 76 2.06 -15.42 4.43
N MET A 77 0.81 -15.13 4.71
CA MET A 77 0.41 -13.95 5.47
C MET A 77 -0.50 -14.36 6.62
N THR A 78 -0.27 -13.81 7.80
CA THR A 78 -1.11 -14.00 8.98
C THR A 78 -1.63 -12.66 9.49
N MET A 79 -2.85 -12.68 10.01
CA MET A 79 -3.39 -11.62 10.86
C MET A 79 -3.64 -12.19 12.24
N GLN A 80 -3.11 -11.54 13.25
CA GLN A 80 -3.25 -11.94 14.63
C GLN A 80 -3.91 -10.82 15.44
N VAL A 81 -4.98 -11.13 16.16
CA VAL A 81 -5.65 -10.21 17.10
C VAL A 81 -5.84 -10.96 18.41
N GLY A 82 -5.11 -10.57 19.43
CA GLY A 82 -5.02 -11.36 20.68
C GLY A 82 -4.48 -12.77 20.40
N ASP A 83 -5.20 -13.78 20.88
CA ASP A 83 -4.84 -15.20 20.68
C ASP A 83 -5.40 -15.78 19.36
N ARG A 84 -6.16 -15.01 18.60
CA ARG A 84 -6.75 -15.46 17.34
C ARG A 84 -5.82 -15.17 16.18
N VAL A 85 -5.57 -16.17 15.35
CA VAL A 85 -4.68 -16.10 14.19
C VAL A 85 -5.40 -16.66 12.97
N VAL A 86 -5.41 -15.91 11.88
CA VAL A 86 -5.85 -16.37 10.57
C VAL A 86 -4.68 -16.32 9.60
N ARG A 87 -4.51 -17.37 8.79
CA ARG A 87 -3.47 -17.50 7.79
C ARG A 87 -4.07 -17.56 6.40
N VAL A 88 -3.50 -16.80 5.47
CA VAL A 88 -3.82 -16.84 4.04
C VAL A 88 -2.60 -17.24 3.24
N HIS A 89 -2.81 -18.14 2.30
CA HIS A 89 -1.77 -18.62 1.42
C HIS A 89 -1.38 -17.56 0.40
N ASN A 90 -0.07 -17.30 0.25
CA ASN A 90 0.49 -16.33 -0.69
C ASN A 90 1.88 -16.75 -1.19
N ASP A 91 1.95 -17.85 -1.92
CA ASP A 91 3.16 -18.44 -2.49
C ASP A 91 3.89 -17.55 -3.53
N ARG A 92 3.27 -16.44 -3.90
CA ARG A 92 3.75 -15.55 -4.99
C ARG A 92 4.43 -14.28 -4.50
N LEU A 93 4.46 -14.04 -3.19
CA LEU A 93 5.18 -12.92 -2.61
C LEU A 93 6.57 -13.38 -2.20
N ILE A 94 7.60 -12.64 -2.60
CA ILE A 94 8.98 -12.88 -2.22
C ILE A 94 9.43 -11.71 -1.36
N GLY A 95 9.92 -12.01 -0.15
CA GLY A 95 10.69 -11.07 0.66
C GLY A 95 12.18 -11.20 0.33
N ILE A 96 12.88 -10.09 0.20
CA ILE A 96 14.33 -10.07 -0.01
C ILE A 96 14.95 -8.94 0.81
N ALA A 97 16.12 -9.18 1.39
CA ALA A 97 16.88 -8.12 2.04
C ALA A 97 17.16 -7.00 1.04
N ARG A 98 16.97 -5.76 1.45
CA ARG A 98 17.23 -4.61 0.56
C ARG A 98 18.70 -4.54 0.14
N THR A 99 19.61 -4.91 1.03
CA THR A 99 21.05 -5.05 0.73
C THR A 99 21.31 -6.09 -0.34
N GLU A 100 20.69 -7.27 -0.26
CA GLU A 100 20.82 -8.34 -1.24
C GLU A 100 20.23 -7.95 -2.60
N LEU A 101 19.06 -7.32 -2.62
CA LEU A 101 18.48 -6.81 -3.86
C LEU A 101 19.44 -5.84 -4.55
N LEU A 102 20.02 -4.87 -3.80
CA LEU A 102 20.98 -3.93 -4.36
C LEU A 102 22.26 -4.63 -4.82
N ALA A 103 22.77 -5.59 -4.06
CA ALA A 103 23.95 -6.36 -4.44
C ALA A 103 23.73 -7.17 -5.75
N VAL A 104 22.56 -7.79 -5.91
CA VAL A 104 22.18 -8.46 -7.17
C VAL A 104 22.17 -7.45 -8.32
N LEU A 105 21.47 -6.32 -8.15
CA LEU A 105 21.36 -5.31 -9.20
C LEU A 105 22.70 -4.68 -9.57
N GLN A 106 23.57 -4.41 -8.60
CA GLN A 106 24.94 -3.89 -8.81
C GLN A 106 25.77 -4.88 -9.63
N ARG A 107 25.84 -6.15 -9.21
CA ARG A 107 26.58 -7.19 -9.96
C ARG A 107 26.10 -7.31 -11.39
N HIS A 108 24.79 -7.30 -11.63
CA HIS A 108 24.23 -7.38 -12.98
C HIS A 108 24.47 -6.12 -13.81
N ALA A 109 24.46 -4.94 -13.21
CA ALA A 109 24.81 -3.68 -13.88
C ALA A 109 26.28 -3.66 -14.29
N GLU A 110 27.20 -4.00 -13.39
CA GLU A 110 28.63 -4.09 -13.67
C GLU A 110 28.95 -5.14 -14.73
N LYS A 111 28.33 -6.33 -14.64
CA LYS A 111 28.47 -7.39 -15.66
C LYS A 111 28.03 -6.93 -17.05
N ALA A 112 27.08 -6.01 -17.15
CA ALA A 112 26.67 -5.40 -18.42
C ALA A 112 27.65 -4.32 -18.91
N GLY A 113 28.58 -3.85 -18.06
CA GLY A 113 29.53 -2.79 -18.35
C GLY A 113 29.04 -1.39 -17.92
N VAL A 114 28.15 -1.30 -16.94
CA VAL A 114 27.79 -0.05 -16.26
C VAL A 114 28.93 0.35 -15.32
N ARG A 115 29.29 1.64 -15.31
CA ARG A 115 30.23 2.20 -14.32
C ARG A 115 29.46 2.64 -13.10
N LEU A 116 29.89 2.21 -11.91
CA LEU A 116 29.32 2.60 -10.62
C LEU A 116 30.29 3.52 -9.87
N GLU A 117 29.85 4.74 -9.55
CA GLU A 117 30.61 5.73 -8.76
C GLU A 117 29.89 5.99 -7.43
N PHE A 118 30.41 5.40 -6.35
CA PHE A 118 29.92 5.54 -4.99
C PHE A 118 30.57 6.71 -4.26
N GLY A 119 29.99 7.12 -3.11
CA GLY A 119 30.49 8.26 -2.32
C GLY A 119 30.40 9.58 -3.09
N THR A 120 29.65 9.63 -4.18
CA THR A 120 29.67 10.73 -5.13
C THR A 120 28.30 11.34 -5.32
N ARG A 121 28.10 12.55 -4.78
CA ARG A 121 26.89 13.33 -5.02
C ARG A 121 27.08 14.22 -6.24
N ARG A 122 26.20 14.07 -7.24
CA ARG A 122 26.18 14.88 -8.49
C ARG A 122 24.82 15.53 -8.68
N ARG A 123 24.78 16.63 -9.42
CA ARG A 123 23.56 17.26 -9.92
C ARG A 123 23.40 16.98 -11.41
N ALA A 124 22.18 16.97 -11.89
CA ALA A 124 21.89 16.72 -13.31
C ALA A 124 22.62 17.69 -14.26
N GLY A 125 22.75 18.95 -13.85
CA GLY A 125 23.45 19.99 -14.61
C GLY A 125 24.95 19.77 -14.77
N ASP A 126 25.59 19.07 -13.81
CA ASP A 126 27.03 18.86 -13.78
C ASP A 126 27.51 17.73 -14.69
N LEU A 127 26.58 16.90 -15.19
CA LEU A 127 26.94 15.71 -15.96
C LEU A 127 27.11 16.06 -17.44
N ASP A 128 28.24 15.64 -18.02
CA ASP A 128 28.44 15.65 -19.46
C ASP A 128 27.83 14.36 -20.06
N ALA A 129 26.52 14.37 -20.26
CA ALA A 129 25.73 13.25 -20.76
C ALA A 129 24.68 13.71 -21.78
N ASP A 130 24.31 12.84 -22.71
CA ASP A 130 23.24 13.10 -23.68
C ASP A 130 21.87 13.16 -22.97
N ILE A 131 21.67 12.27 -22.00
CA ILE A 131 20.49 12.26 -21.12
C ILE A 131 20.90 11.96 -19.66
N VAL A 132 20.09 12.42 -18.71
CA VAL A 132 20.23 12.15 -17.29
C VAL A 132 18.97 11.47 -16.77
N ILE A 133 19.13 10.30 -16.17
CA ILE A 133 18.07 9.58 -15.47
C ILE A 133 18.20 9.88 -13.98
N ALA A 134 17.26 10.65 -13.44
CA ALA A 134 17.24 11.03 -12.04
C ALA A 134 16.40 10.01 -11.24
N ALA A 135 17.09 9.08 -10.59
CA ALA A 135 16.55 8.07 -9.67
C ALA A 135 17.04 8.32 -8.23
N ASP A 136 17.20 9.60 -7.85
CA ASP A 136 17.80 10.12 -6.62
C ASP A 136 16.83 10.11 -5.42
N GLY A 137 15.73 9.38 -5.52
CA GLY A 137 14.87 8.97 -4.43
C GLY A 137 13.88 10.04 -3.95
N ILE A 138 13.25 9.76 -2.79
CA ILE A 138 12.16 10.59 -2.24
C ILE A 138 12.59 12.03 -1.94
N SER A 139 13.85 12.26 -1.61
CA SER A 139 14.43 13.58 -1.36
C SER A 139 15.23 14.08 -2.57
N SER A 140 14.72 13.83 -3.77
CA SER A 140 15.35 14.15 -5.04
C SER A 140 15.69 15.64 -5.16
N ALA A 141 16.98 15.96 -5.18
CA ALA A 141 17.46 17.30 -5.47
C ALA A 141 17.15 17.70 -6.93
N THR A 142 17.19 16.73 -7.85
CA THR A 142 16.83 16.97 -9.26
C THR A 142 15.39 17.44 -9.41
N ARG A 143 14.46 16.82 -8.65
CA ARG A 143 13.05 17.26 -8.62
C ARG A 143 12.88 18.64 -8.02
N GLU A 144 13.62 18.96 -6.96
CA GLU A 144 13.58 20.26 -6.28
C GLU A 144 14.20 21.40 -7.12
N ASP A 145 15.31 21.10 -7.80
CA ASP A 145 16.01 22.08 -8.65
C ASP A 145 15.30 22.35 -9.99
N GLY A 146 14.39 21.46 -10.42
CA GLY A 146 13.74 21.53 -11.73
C GLY A 146 12.25 21.85 -11.67
N ASP A 147 11.68 22.23 -12.83
CA ASP A 147 10.24 22.50 -12.96
C ASP A 147 9.48 21.22 -13.38
N PHE A 148 9.20 20.35 -12.40
CA PHE A 148 8.43 19.11 -12.59
C PHE A 148 6.99 19.22 -12.07
N GLY A 149 6.59 20.35 -11.49
CA GLY A 149 5.26 20.53 -10.90
C GLY A 149 5.00 19.55 -9.76
N ALA A 150 5.97 19.40 -8.86
CA ALA A 150 5.89 18.44 -7.76
C ALA A 150 4.88 18.88 -6.70
N ALA A 151 4.08 17.92 -6.23
CA ALA A 151 3.21 18.04 -5.07
C ALA A 151 3.54 16.93 -4.07
N VAL A 152 3.56 17.25 -2.78
CA VAL A 152 3.83 16.31 -1.70
C VAL A 152 2.67 16.36 -0.71
N GLU A 153 2.02 15.22 -0.55
CA GLU A 153 0.99 14.99 0.46
C GLU A 153 1.57 14.18 1.61
N VAL A 154 1.34 14.59 2.85
CA VAL A 154 1.86 13.93 4.06
C VAL A 154 0.72 13.17 4.73
N GLY A 155 0.90 11.88 4.96
CA GLY A 155 -0.05 11.03 5.68
C GLY A 155 -0.19 11.43 7.15
N ARG A 156 -1.29 11.03 7.77
CA ARG A 156 -1.57 11.30 9.19
C ARG A 156 -0.88 10.32 10.11
N GLY A 157 -0.84 9.05 9.72
CA GLY A 157 -0.20 8.00 10.48
C GLY A 157 1.32 8.18 10.59
N LEU A 158 1.85 7.73 11.71
CA LEU A 158 3.30 7.66 11.91
C LEU A 158 3.75 6.20 11.82
N TYR A 159 4.92 6.00 11.27
CA TYR A 159 5.53 4.67 11.23
C TYR A 159 6.98 4.69 11.68
N LEU A 160 7.40 3.56 12.23
CA LEU A 160 8.76 3.27 12.63
C LEU A 160 9.25 2.03 11.87
N TRP A 161 10.26 2.19 11.03
CA TRP A 161 10.79 1.09 10.23
C TRP A 161 11.96 0.42 10.94
N CYS A 162 11.72 -0.73 11.52
CA CYS A 162 12.73 -1.54 12.21
C CYS A 162 12.80 -2.96 11.63
N GLY A 163 13.78 -3.71 12.10
CA GLY A 163 13.97 -5.12 11.83
C GLY A 163 13.97 -5.92 13.11
N THR A 164 14.14 -7.23 12.99
CA THR A 164 14.35 -8.16 14.09
C THR A 164 15.25 -9.31 13.64
N ASP A 165 15.97 -9.91 14.57
CA ASP A 165 16.86 -11.06 14.37
C ASP A 165 16.15 -12.41 14.47
N ILE A 166 14.86 -12.44 14.09
CA ILE A 166 14.06 -13.66 13.93
C ILE A 166 13.59 -13.77 12.49
N ALA A 167 13.73 -14.94 11.89
CA ALA A 167 13.01 -15.29 10.67
C ALA A 167 11.56 -15.64 11.03
N LEU A 168 10.63 -14.74 10.76
CA LEU A 168 9.21 -15.05 10.83
C LEU A 168 8.86 -16.09 9.76
N THR A 169 7.95 -16.99 10.07
CA THR A 169 7.48 -17.99 9.08
C THR A 169 6.58 -17.37 8.02
N ASP A 170 5.86 -16.31 8.40
CA ASP A 170 4.87 -15.64 7.57
C ASP A 170 5.01 -14.12 7.71
N ALA A 171 4.41 -13.37 6.81
CA ALA A 171 4.13 -11.97 7.09
C ALA A 171 3.08 -11.89 8.19
N VAL A 172 3.30 -11.04 9.20
CA VAL A 172 2.45 -10.90 10.38
C VAL A 172 1.88 -9.48 10.44
N PHE A 173 0.56 -9.38 10.50
CA PHE A 173 -0.16 -8.16 10.82
C PHE A 173 -0.78 -8.34 12.20
N ALA A 174 -0.32 -7.60 13.17
CA ALA A 174 -0.79 -7.72 14.55
C ALA A 174 -0.87 -6.36 15.25
N PRO A 175 -1.99 -6.03 15.90
CA PRO A 175 -2.07 -4.91 16.83
C PRO A 175 -1.41 -5.27 18.17
N ALA A 176 -0.92 -4.25 18.84
CA ALA A 176 -0.57 -4.28 20.25
C ALA A 176 -1.33 -3.13 20.94
N GLU A 177 -2.28 -3.49 21.78
CA GLU A 177 -3.00 -2.52 22.60
C GLU A 177 -2.18 -2.20 23.85
N THR A 178 -1.99 -0.91 24.13
CA THR A 178 -1.22 -0.41 25.25
C THR A 178 -2.01 0.65 26.01
N GLU A 179 -1.53 1.06 27.16
CA GLU A 179 -2.12 2.18 27.92
C GLU A 179 -2.14 3.51 27.14
N HIS A 180 -1.29 3.65 26.12
CA HIS A 180 -1.21 4.85 25.29
C HIS A 180 -2.08 4.78 24.04
N GLY A 181 -2.53 3.60 23.64
CA GLY A 181 -3.32 3.33 22.45
C GLY A 181 -2.79 2.13 21.66
N THR A 182 -3.18 2.04 20.40
CA THR A 182 -2.88 0.89 19.55
C THR A 182 -1.70 1.15 18.62
N PHE A 183 -0.75 0.22 18.65
CA PHE A 183 0.31 0.09 17.64
C PHE A 183 0.01 -1.12 16.77
N VAL A 184 0.36 -1.07 15.49
CA VAL A 184 0.15 -2.20 14.56
C VAL A 184 1.44 -2.53 13.85
N THR A 185 1.82 -3.82 13.79
CA THR A 185 2.99 -4.23 13.02
C THR A 185 2.63 -4.78 11.65
N HIS A 186 3.49 -4.48 10.69
CA HIS A 186 3.62 -5.11 9.37
C HIS A 186 4.98 -5.78 9.33
N ALA A 187 5.05 -7.01 9.77
CA ALA A 187 6.30 -7.76 9.83
C ALA A 187 6.33 -8.83 8.74
N TYR A 188 7.49 -9.08 8.16
CA TYR A 188 7.67 -10.15 7.17
C TYR A 188 9.13 -10.58 7.07
N PRO A 189 9.40 -11.89 6.81
CA PRO A 189 10.75 -12.38 6.64
C PRO A 189 11.34 -11.90 5.32
N TYR A 190 12.67 -11.70 5.32
CA TYR A 190 13.42 -11.38 4.11
C TYR A 190 14.71 -12.19 3.99
N SER A 191 15.04 -12.97 5.01
CA SER A 191 16.15 -13.93 5.03
C SER A 191 15.87 -15.03 6.05
N ASP A 192 16.73 -16.03 6.09
CA ASP A 192 16.61 -17.19 7.01
C ASP A 192 16.79 -16.83 8.49
N GLY A 193 17.27 -15.62 8.80
CA GLY A 193 17.55 -15.19 10.17
C GLY A 193 16.89 -13.87 10.56
N GLN A 194 16.26 -13.16 9.62
CA GLN A 194 15.84 -11.78 9.87
C GLN A 194 14.49 -11.44 9.22
N SER A 195 13.80 -10.48 9.84
CA SER A 195 12.54 -9.94 9.33
C SER A 195 12.50 -8.41 9.42
N THR A 196 11.78 -7.80 8.49
CA THR A 196 11.27 -6.44 8.66
C THR A 196 10.22 -6.44 9.76
N PHE A 197 10.21 -5.40 10.59
CA PHE A 197 9.21 -5.20 11.62
C PHE A 197 8.80 -3.72 11.62
N LEU A 198 7.98 -3.33 10.64
CA LEU A 198 7.45 -1.98 10.55
C LEU A 198 6.30 -1.83 11.54
N ILE A 199 6.25 -0.72 12.26
CA ILE A 199 5.20 -0.44 13.24
C ILE A 199 4.54 0.88 12.89
N GLU A 200 3.21 0.91 12.91
CA GLU A 200 2.39 2.10 12.68
C GLU A 200 1.58 2.47 13.91
N THR A 201 1.27 3.76 14.04
CA THR A 201 0.30 4.28 15.03
C THR A 201 -0.25 5.64 14.60
N ASP A 202 -1.30 6.10 15.28
CA ASP A 202 -1.82 7.45 15.14
C ASP A 202 -1.02 8.48 15.95
N GLU A 203 -1.19 9.76 15.61
CA GLU A 203 -0.47 10.86 16.27
C GLU A 203 -0.79 10.98 17.76
N GLN A 204 -2.02 10.71 18.16
CA GLN A 204 -2.42 10.84 19.56
C GLN A 204 -1.76 9.75 20.43
N THR A 205 -1.72 8.53 19.92
CA THR A 205 -1.03 7.40 20.58
C THR A 205 0.48 7.67 20.67
N TRP A 206 1.10 8.14 19.58
CA TRP A 206 2.50 8.49 19.52
C TRP A 206 2.88 9.58 20.54
N ARG A 207 2.06 10.64 20.67
CA ARG A 207 2.27 11.71 21.66
C ARG A 207 2.09 11.21 23.09
N ARG A 208 1.03 10.43 23.36
CA ARG A 208 0.80 9.87 24.70
C ARG A 208 1.93 8.94 25.14
N ALA A 209 2.53 8.20 24.23
CA ALA A 209 3.69 7.36 24.49
C ALA A 209 5.01 8.17 24.69
N GLY A 210 4.98 9.49 24.53
CA GLY A 210 6.14 10.36 24.70
C GLY A 210 7.14 10.31 23.54
N PHE A 211 6.74 9.75 22.40
CA PHE A 211 7.64 9.54 21.25
C PHE A 211 7.91 10.80 20.43
N GLU A 212 7.14 11.87 20.61
CA GLU A 212 7.42 13.18 20.02
C GLU A 212 8.78 13.69 20.49
N ALA A 213 9.00 13.73 21.79
CA ALA A 213 10.27 14.20 22.37
C ALA A 213 11.45 13.31 21.99
N THR A 214 11.30 11.98 22.01
CA THR A 214 12.41 11.07 21.65
C THR A 214 12.76 11.16 20.17
N THR A 215 11.77 11.35 19.30
CA THR A 215 11.97 11.52 17.85
C THR A 215 12.73 12.83 17.56
N GLU A 216 12.38 13.92 18.22
CA GLU A 216 13.06 15.22 18.07
C GLU A 216 14.51 15.17 18.56
N GLN A 217 14.76 14.50 19.67
CA GLN A 217 16.09 14.35 20.26
C GLN A 217 17.00 13.37 19.51
N THR A 218 16.44 12.46 18.72
CA THR A 218 17.22 11.46 18.00
C THR A 218 17.86 12.07 16.75
N PRO A 219 19.20 12.06 16.60
CA PRO A 219 19.89 12.52 15.40
C PRO A 219 19.41 11.78 14.13
N ALA A 220 19.54 12.43 12.97
CA ALA A 220 19.05 11.88 11.70
C ALA A 220 19.76 10.58 11.26
N ASP A 221 20.98 10.38 11.73
CA ASP A 221 21.83 9.21 11.48
C ASP A 221 21.75 8.14 12.58
N ALA A 222 20.97 8.38 13.64
CA ALA A 222 20.77 7.47 14.77
C ALA A 222 19.40 6.79 14.75
N SER A 223 19.21 5.81 15.64
CA SER A 223 17.93 5.14 15.88
C SER A 223 17.34 5.55 17.23
N ASP A 224 16.00 5.73 17.28
CA ASP A 224 15.25 6.00 18.51
C ASP A 224 15.17 4.75 19.38
N LEU A 225 16.18 4.57 20.24
CA LEU A 225 16.29 3.41 21.11
C LEU A 225 15.20 3.36 22.19
N THR A 226 14.60 4.48 22.53
CA THR A 226 13.50 4.54 23.52
C THR A 226 12.24 3.94 22.92
N SER A 227 11.86 4.36 21.73
CA SER A 227 10.75 3.77 20.98
C SER A 227 10.98 2.29 20.72
N LEU A 228 12.18 1.89 20.29
CA LEU A 228 12.50 0.47 20.01
C LEU A 228 12.32 -0.40 21.25
N ARG A 229 12.79 0.02 22.42
CA ARG A 229 12.66 -0.74 23.67
C ARG A 229 11.20 -0.86 24.14
N TYR A 230 10.43 0.21 24.06
CA TYR A 230 9.02 0.20 24.42
C TYR A 230 8.23 -0.75 23.49
N LEU A 231 8.44 -0.62 22.19
CA LEU A 231 7.73 -1.42 21.20
C LEU A 231 8.15 -2.89 21.22
N GLN A 232 9.39 -3.19 21.57
CA GLN A 232 9.85 -4.56 21.80
C GLN A 232 9.04 -5.24 22.92
N GLN A 233 8.68 -4.50 23.98
CA GLN A 233 7.83 -5.02 25.05
C GLN A 233 6.38 -5.16 24.59
N ALA A 234 5.84 -4.15 23.89
CA ALA A 234 4.48 -4.19 23.37
C ALA A 234 4.25 -5.35 22.38
N PHE A 235 5.24 -5.70 21.58
CA PHE A 235 5.20 -6.80 20.62
C PHE A 235 5.97 -8.06 21.07
N ALA A 236 6.10 -8.29 22.38
CA ALA A 236 6.85 -9.45 22.91
C ALA A 236 6.36 -10.80 22.36
N GLY A 237 5.05 -10.96 22.13
CA GLY A 237 4.46 -12.17 21.54
C GLY A 237 4.98 -12.45 20.12
N PRO A 238 4.72 -11.58 19.13
CA PRO A 238 5.22 -11.74 17.76
C PRO A 238 6.76 -11.80 17.67
N LEU A 239 7.47 -11.06 18.53
CA LEU A 239 8.94 -11.05 18.57
C LEU A 239 9.55 -12.30 19.24
N ARG A 240 8.76 -13.09 19.97
CA ARG A 240 9.24 -14.29 20.69
C ARG A 240 10.48 -14.00 21.55
N GLY A 241 10.51 -12.84 22.21
CA GLY A 241 11.61 -12.40 23.06
C GLY A 241 12.85 -11.86 22.32
N ARG A 242 12.81 -11.71 21.00
CA ARG A 242 13.89 -11.12 20.21
C ARG A 242 13.83 -9.59 20.22
N ALA A 243 14.97 -8.98 19.93
CA ALA A 243 15.10 -7.53 19.91
C ALA A 243 14.55 -6.91 18.61
N LEU A 244 14.07 -5.67 18.72
CA LEU A 244 13.91 -4.78 17.58
C LEU A 244 15.25 -4.14 17.23
N ILE A 245 15.57 -4.13 15.95
CA ILE A 245 16.83 -3.61 15.39
C ILE A 245 16.52 -2.31 14.63
N GLY A 246 17.25 -1.24 14.97
CA GLY A 246 17.19 0.03 14.25
C GLY A 246 18.26 0.13 13.16
N ASN A 247 17.94 0.82 12.08
CA ASN A 247 18.85 1.24 11.02
C ASN A 247 18.53 2.70 10.65
N ARG A 248 19.02 3.66 11.43
CA ARG A 248 18.63 5.07 11.40
C ARG A 248 17.11 5.22 11.55
N THR A 249 16.55 4.46 12.47
CA THR A 249 15.12 4.26 12.66
C THR A 249 14.54 5.38 13.53
N ARG A 250 13.65 6.16 12.95
CA ARG A 250 12.94 7.26 13.62
C ARG A 250 11.49 7.27 13.17
N TRP A 251 10.59 7.75 14.01
CA TRP A 251 9.20 7.98 13.63
C TRP A 251 9.14 8.99 12.49
N THR A 252 8.35 8.67 11.49
CA THR A 252 8.13 9.55 10.34
C THR A 252 6.73 9.35 9.77
N ARG A 253 6.30 10.31 8.95
CA ARG A 253 5.05 10.24 8.19
C ARG A 253 5.35 9.91 6.74
N PHE A 254 4.46 9.14 6.12
CA PHE A 254 4.63 8.84 4.72
C PHE A 254 4.37 10.08 3.86
N ARG A 255 5.21 10.27 2.86
CA ARG A 255 5.09 11.36 1.88
C ARG A 255 4.72 10.79 0.53
N THR A 256 3.53 11.13 0.02
CA THR A 256 3.11 10.80 -1.34
C THR A 256 3.54 11.91 -2.28
N VAL A 257 4.50 11.61 -3.12
CA VAL A 257 5.03 12.53 -4.14
C VAL A 257 4.28 12.31 -5.45
N ARG A 258 3.90 13.40 -6.10
CA ARG A 258 3.34 13.42 -7.46
C ARG A 258 4.00 14.52 -8.26
N CYS A 259 4.43 14.24 -9.49
CA CYS A 259 4.94 15.22 -10.41
C CYS A 259 4.00 15.36 -11.62
N GLN A 260 3.73 16.60 -12.03
CA GLN A 260 2.91 16.89 -13.22
C GLN A 260 3.64 16.52 -14.51
N ARG A 261 4.95 16.67 -14.51
CA ARG A 261 5.88 16.31 -15.59
C ARG A 261 7.00 15.46 -15.03
N TRP A 262 7.44 14.48 -15.79
CA TRP A 262 8.53 13.59 -15.37
C TRP A 262 9.82 13.86 -16.14
N SER A 263 9.79 14.80 -17.09
CA SER A 263 10.99 15.19 -17.82
C SER A 263 11.10 16.71 -18.00
N SER A 264 12.34 17.18 -18.07
CA SER A 264 12.70 18.58 -18.38
C SER A 264 14.03 18.60 -19.12
N GLY A 265 14.02 19.11 -20.37
CA GLY A 265 15.21 19.09 -21.22
C GLY A 265 15.75 17.66 -21.44
N ARG A 266 17.02 17.45 -21.05
CA ARG A 266 17.67 16.14 -21.15
C ARG A 266 17.51 15.25 -19.90
N THR A 267 16.77 15.71 -18.90
CA THR A 267 16.60 15.01 -17.62
C THR A 267 15.23 14.36 -17.52
N VAL A 268 15.18 13.10 -17.07
CA VAL A 268 13.96 12.35 -16.79
C VAL A 268 13.99 11.81 -15.35
N LEU A 269 12.89 11.98 -14.62
CA LEU A 269 12.70 11.42 -13.27
C LEU A 269 12.26 9.97 -13.35
N LEU A 270 12.71 9.15 -12.39
CA LEU A 270 12.38 7.73 -12.28
C LEU A 270 12.16 7.31 -10.82
N GLY A 271 11.16 6.48 -10.57
CA GLY A 271 10.88 5.94 -9.24
C GLY A 271 10.50 7.03 -8.23
N ASP A 272 11.03 6.94 -7.00
CA ASP A 272 10.66 7.83 -5.90
C ASP A 272 11.05 9.32 -6.15
N ALA A 273 11.90 9.58 -7.12
CA ALA A 273 12.16 10.95 -7.59
C ALA A 273 10.94 11.55 -8.30
N ALA A 274 10.18 10.76 -9.06
CA ALA A 274 8.98 11.19 -9.77
C ALA A 274 7.70 11.01 -8.95
N HIS A 275 7.61 9.90 -8.18
CA HIS A 275 6.39 9.51 -7.48
C HIS A 275 6.67 8.52 -6.36
N THR A 276 5.89 8.58 -5.29
CA THR A 276 5.88 7.57 -4.24
C THR A 276 4.47 7.02 -4.03
N ALA A 277 4.36 5.81 -3.53
CA ALA A 277 3.09 5.19 -3.14
C ALA A 277 3.27 4.50 -1.80
N HIS A 278 2.26 4.61 -0.91
CA HIS A 278 2.31 4.10 0.45
C HIS A 278 2.76 2.63 0.49
N TYR A 279 3.64 2.29 1.42
CA TYR A 279 4.30 0.97 1.52
C TYR A 279 3.34 -0.19 1.80
N SER A 280 2.16 0.07 2.35
CA SER A 280 1.18 -0.95 2.73
C SER A 280 0.64 -1.84 1.60
N ILE A 281 0.97 -1.51 0.34
CA ILE A 281 0.70 -2.37 -0.83
C ILE A 281 1.98 -2.89 -1.50
N GLY A 282 3.15 -2.66 -0.90
CA GLY A 282 4.43 -3.18 -1.38
C GLY A 282 4.79 -2.70 -2.79
N SER A 283 4.66 -1.40 -3.10
CA SER A 283 4.75 -0.93 -4.49
C SER A 283 5.97 -0.08 -4.85
N GLY A 284 6.71 0.51 -3.91
CA GLY A 284 7.79 1.47 -4.21
C GLY A 284 8.86 0.88 -5.14
N THR A 285 9.57 -0.15 -4.69
CA THR A 285 10.61 -0.84 -5.48
C THR A 285 10.06 -1.37 -6.80
N LYS A 286 8.85 -1.97 -6.77
CA LYS A 286 8.15 -2.44 -7.95
C LYS A 286 7.97 -1.34 -9.00
N LEU A 287 7.43 -0.20 -8.60
CA LEU A 287 7.15 0.91 -9.51
C LEU A 287 8.44 1.44 -10.13
N ALA A 288 9.50 1.61 -9.34
CA ALA A 288 10.79 2.09 -9.83
C ALA A 288 11.42 1.13 -10.86
N MET A 289 11.32 -0.19 -10.66
CA MET A 289 11.84 -1.17 -11.63
C MET A 289 10.97 -1.25 -12.89
N GLU A 290 9.66 -1.13 -12.78
CA GLU A 290 8.76 -1.06 -13.95
C GLU A 290 8.92 0.26 -14.73
N ASP A 291 9.27 1.36 -14.06
CA ASP A 291 9.63 2.62 -14.71
C ASP A 291 10.90 2.46 -15.54
N ALA A 292 11.90 1.75 -15.00
CA ALA A 292 13.13 1.45 -15.71
C ALA A 292 12.88 0.68 -17.01
N ILE A 293 12.02 -0.35 -16.96
CA ILE A 293 11.61 -1.11 -18.16
C ILE A 293 10.98 -0.17 -19.19
N ALA A 294 9.96 0.57 -18.81
CA ALA A 294 9.21 1.42 -19.72
C ALA A 294 10.06 2.57 -20.31
N LEU A 295 10.98 3.14 -19.52
CA LEU A 295 11.89 4.18 -19.99
C LEU A 295 12.85 3.63 -21.06
N VAL A 296 13.46 2.46 -20.82
CA VAL A 296 14.39 1.86 -21.78
C VAL A 296 13.66 1.44 -23.06
N GLU A 297 12.48 0.83 -22.97
CA GLU A 297 11.63 0.51 -24.12
C GLU A 297 11.28 1.76 -24.94
N ALA A 298 10.95 2.88 -24.26
CA ALA A 298 10.67 4.15 -24.93
C ALA A 298 11.92 4.73 -25.64
N LEU A 299 13.09 4.65 -24.98
CA LEU A 299 14.36 5.08 -25.58
C LEU A 299 14.76 4.25 -26.81
N GLU A 300 14.37 2.98 -26.88
CA GLU A 300 14.60 2.12 -28.05
C GLU A 300 13.61 2.39 -29.19
N ALA A 301 12.36 2.71 -28.85
CA ALA A 301 11.30 2.87 -29.83
C ALA A 301 11.27 4.24 -30.50
N GLU A 302 11.75 5.28 -29.82
CA GLU A 302 11.58 6.66 -30.27
C GLU A 302 12.86 7.26 -30.91
N PRO A 303 12.72 8.15 -31.90
CA PRO A 303 13.85 8.71 -32.63
C PRO A 303 14.70 9.71 -31.84
N ASP A 304 14.14 10.32 -30.80
CA ASP A 304 14.80 11.31 -29.94
C ASP A 304 14.37 11.20 -28.47
N ALA A 305 15.13 11.83 -27.57
CA ALA A 305 14.92 11.76 -26.14
C ALA A 305 13.60 12.40 -25.71
N ALA A 306 13.19 13.50 -26.33
CA ALA A 306 11.97 14.21 -25.94
C ALA A 306 10.72 13.34 -26.18
N ARG A 307 10.67 12.66 -27.33
CA ARG A 307 9.59 11.72 -27.66
C ARG A 307 9.65 10.48 -26.77
N ALA A 308 10.83 9.96 -26.48
CA ALA A 308 11.01 8.82 -25.58
C ALA A 308 10.50 9.15 -24.18
N PHE A 309 10.84 10.31 -23.63
CA PHE A 309 10.37 10.76 -22.33
C PHE A 309 8.86 10.98 -22.30
N ALA A 310 8.29 11.59 -23.34
CA ALA A 310 6.85 11.77 -23.47
C ALA A 310 6.11 10.42 -23.53
N ARG A 311 6.64 9.44 -24.27
CA ARG A 311 6.09 8.07 -24.34
C ARG A 311 6.18 7.35 -22.98
N TYR A 312 7.32 7.40 -22.32
CA TYR A 312 7.52 6.86 -20.99
C TYR A 312 6.49 7.42 -19.99
N GLU A 313 6.36 8.74 -19.94
CA GLU A 313 5.41 9.44 -19.08
C GLU A 313 3.95 9.05 -19.40
N ALA A 314 3.59 9.00 -20.68
CA ALA A 314 2.23 8.65 -21.12
C ALA A 314 1.84 7.21 -20.72
N ILE A 315 2.80 6.27 -20.70
CA ILE A 315 2.58 4.88 -20.28
C ILE A 315 2.55 4.77 -18.75
N ARG A 316 3.53 5.37 -18.07
CA ARG A 316 3.74 5.11 -16.65
C ARG A 316 2.89 5.97 -15.72
N ARG A 317 2.70 7.25 -16.02
CA ARG A 317 1.96 8.15 -15.12
C ARG A 317 0.54 7.69 -14.81
N PRO A 318 -0.28 7.23 -15.77
CA PRO A 318 -1.61 6.67 -15.46
C PRO A 318 -1.52 5.36 -14.64
N ALA A 319 -0.55 4.50 -14.92
CA ALA A 319 -0.36 3.25 -14.19
C ALA A 319 0.07 3.49 -12.73
N VAL A 320 0.97 4.44 -12.51
CA VAL A 320 1.39 4.90 -11.19
C VAL A 320 0.25 5.60 -10.46
N GLY A 321 -0.53 6.46 -11.12
CA GLY A 321 -1.69 7.13 -10.53
C GLY A 321 -2.71 6.13 -9.97
N ARG A 322 -3.01 5.06 -10.73
CA ARG A 322 -3.87 3.96 -10.24
C ARG A 322 -3.27 3.28 -9.00
N ARG A 323 -1.95 3.07 -8.96
CA ARG A 323 -1.28 2.47 -7.79
C ARG A 323 -1.28 3.39 -6.59
N GLN A 324 -1.06 4.69 -6.80
CA GLN A 324 -1.15 5.70 -5.73
C GLN A 324 -2.55 5.74 -5.12
N GLU A 325 -3.61 5.62 -5.93
CA GLU A 325 -4.98 5.58 -5.42
C GLU A 325 -5.24 4.33 -4.57
N LEU A 326 -4.81 3.14 -5.04
CA LEU A 326 -4.91 1.92 -4.25
C LEU A 326 -4.09 2.02 -2.95
N ALA A 327 -2.92 2.62 -3.02
CA ALA A 327 -2.04 2.82 -1.86
C ALA A 327 -2.66 3.80 -0.86
N ARG A 328 -3.29 4.89 -1.34
CA ARG A 328 -4.00 5.86 -0.50
C ARG A 328 -5.15 5.20 0.26
N ARG A 329 -5.99 4.39 -0.40
CA ARG A 329 -7.06 3.63 0.27
C ARG A 329 -6.50 2.68 1.32
N SER A 330 -5.44 1.97 1.00
CA SER A 330 -4.76 1.09 1.94
C SER A 330 -4.16 1.86 3.12
N GLN A 331 -3.59 3.04 2.88
CA GLN A 331 -3.09 3.93 3.93
C GLN A 331 -4.21 4.38 4.88
N LEU A 332 -5.30 4.89 4.35
CA LEU A 332 -6.47 5.32 5.15
C LEU A 332 -7.04 4.17 5.98
N TRP A 333 -7.07 2.95 5.43
CA TRP A 333 -7.51 1.76 6.14
C TRP A 333 -6.61 1.44 7.34
N TRP A 334 -5.27 1.57 7.18
CA TRP A 334 -4.32 1.36 8.27
C TRP A 334 -4.35 2.49 9.29
N GLU A 335 -4.42 3.73 8.87
CA GLU A 335 -4.53 4.91 9.74
C GLU A 335 -5.80 4.88 10.62
N SER A 336 -6.83 4.13 10.20
CA SER A 336 -8.08 3.90 10.94
C SER A 336 -8.22 2.47 11.48
N PHE A 337 -7.17 1.68 11.47
CA PHE A 337 -7.18 0.25 11.84
C PHE A 337 -7.78 -0.03 13.24
N PRO A 338 -7.51 0.76 14.29
CA PRO A 338 -8.05 0.49 15.63
C PRO A 338 -9.59 0.40 15.70
N SER A 339 -10.30 1.07 14.79
CA SER A 339 -11.78 1.00 14.73
C SER A 339 -12.35 -0.34 14.30
N ARG A 340 -11.49 -1.31 13.93
CA ARG A 340 -11.88 -2.63 13.38
C ARG A 340 -11.53 -3.80 14.29
N LEU A 341 -10.98 -3.53 15.48
CA LEU A 341 -10.52 -4.60 16.40
C LEU A 341 -11.67 -5.47 16.93
N ASP A 342 -12.90 -4.97 16.90
CA ASP A 342 -14.11 -5.72 17.27
C ASP A 342 -14.54 -6.75 16.21
N LEU A 343 -14.00 -6.67 14.99
CA LEU A 343 -14.30 -7.66 13.96
C LEU A 343 -13.66 -9.02 14.29
N PRO A 344 -14.37 -10.13 14.06
CA PRO A 344 -13.73 -11.45 14.05
C PRO A 344 -12.54 -11.47 13.09
N VAL A 345 -11.45 -12.14 13.47
CA VAL A 345 -10.17 -12.04 12.76
C VAL A 345 -10.25 -12.50 11.29
N GLU A 346 -11.13 -13.46 10.97
CA GLU A 346 -11.33 -13.89 9.57
C GLU A 346 -12.06 -12.82 8.75
N ARG A 347 -13.06 -12.15 9.33
CA ARG A 347 -13.72 -11.01 8.69
C ARG A 347 -12.77 -9.82 8.56
N LEU A 348 -11.93 -9.58 9.55
CA LEU A 348 -10.87 -8.57 9.50
C LEU A 348 -9.85 -8.88 8.39
N MET A 349 -9.46 -10.16 8.20
CA MET A 349 -8.61 -10.58 7.09
C MET A 349 -9.28 -10.33 5.74
N VAL A 350 -10.57 -10.61 5.58
CA VAL A 350 -11.32 -10.27 4.36
C VAL A 350 -11.33 -8.76 4.13
N ALA A 351 -11.59 -7.97 5.19
CA ALA A 351 -11.56 -6.50 5.12
C ALA A 351 -10.19 -5.99 4.67
N TYR A 352 -9.10 -6.54 5.23
CA TYR A 352 -7.73 -6.24 4.84
C TYR A 352 -7.46 -6.57 3.37
N MET A 353 -7.84 -7.75 2.90
CA MET A 353 -7.58 -8.19 1.53
C MET A 353 -8.34 -7.36 0.49
N THR A 354 -9.57 -6.96 0.81
CA THR A 354 -10.44 -6.20 -0.12
C THR A 354 -10.36 -4.68 0.04
N ARG A 355 -9.63 -4.15 1.06
CA ARG A 355 -9.62 -2.73 1.46
C ARG A 355 -9.37 -1.72 0.36
N ALA A 356 -8.46 -2.04 -0.55
CA ALA A 356 -8.07 -1.14 -1.63
C ALA A 356 -8.84 -1.39 -2.93
N GLY A 357 -9.71 -2.40 -2.98
CA GLY A 357 -10.46 -2.78 -4.17
C GLY A 357 -9.63 -3.47 -5.26
N ASN A 358 -8.39 -3.88 -4.98
CA ASN A 358 -7.51 -4.56 -5.96
C ASN A 358 -7.59 -6.09 -5.88
N VAL A 359 -8.23 -6.63 -4.86
CA VAL A 359 -8.52 -8.06 -4.70
C VAL A 359 -10.03 -8.23 -4.68
N ALA A 360 -10.57 -8.89 -5.70
CA ALA A 360 -11.99 -9.25 -5.75
C ALA A 360 -12.29 -10.36 -4.73
N LEU A 361 -13.46 -10.28 -4.10
CA LEU A 361 -13.87 -11.21 -3.06
C LEU A 361 -13.90 -12.67 -3.57
N ASP A 362 -14.49 -12.90 -4.76
CA ASP A 362 -14.56 -14.24 -5.34
C ASP A 362 -13.18 -14.85 -5.62
N ARG A 363 -12.23 -14.03 -6.08
CA ARG A 363 -10.85 -14.47 -6.29
C ARG A 363 -10.16 -14.81 -4.96
N PHE A 364 -10.40 -14.03 -3.92
CA PHE A 364 -9.89 -14.33 -2.59
C PHE A 364 -10.51 -15.61 -2.03
N ALA A 365 -11.81 -15.78 -2.21
CA ALA A 365 -12.56 -16.97 -1.82
C ALA A 365 -12.04 -18.25 -2.51
N ALA A 366 -11.75 -18.17 -3.81
CA ALA A 366 -11.20 -19.28 -4.57
C ALA A 366 -9.81 -19.73 -4.08
N THR A 367 -8.99 -18.79 -3.61
CA THR A 367 -7.62 -19.07 -3.13
C THR A 367 -7.54 -19.39 -1.64
N ASN A 368 -8.50 -18.90 -0.83
CA ASN A 368 -8.54 -19.08 0.63
C ASN A 368 -9.93 -19.49 1.12
N PRO A 369 -10.50 -20.60 0.62
CA PRO A 369 -11.90 -20.99 0.90
C PRO A 369 -12.18 -21.22 2.38
N GLY A 370 -11.21 -21.70 3.17
CA GLY A 370 -11.39 -21.94 4.60
C GLY A 370 -11.59 -20.65 5.40
N VAL A 371 -10.79 -19.61 5.10
CA VAL A 371 -10.92 -18.28 5.74
C VAL A 371 -12.27 -17.65 5.39
N VAL A 372 -12.65 -17.72 4.10
CA VAL A 372 -13.92 -17.15 3.65
C VAL A 372 -15.11 -17.92 4.22
N ALA A 373 -15.07 -19.24 4.29
CA ALA A 373 -16.12 -20.05 4.92
C ALA A 373 -16.38 -19.62 6.38
N THR A 374 -15.32 -19.43 7.15
CA THR A 374 -15.45 -18.96 8.55
C THR A 374 -16.01 -17.52 8.59
N ALA A 375 -15.52 -16.63 7.74
CA ALA A 375 -16.02 -15.25 7.67
C ALA A 375 -17.51 -15.19 7.27
N LEU A 376 -17.96 -16.04 6.34
CA LEU A 376 -19.38 -16.17 5.95
C LEU A 376 -20.24 -16.68 7.10
N SER A 377 -19.73 -17.69 7.86
CA SER A 377 -20.45 -18.18 9.05
C SER A 377 -20.64 -17.11 10.10
N GLN A 378 -19.60 -16.32 10.36
CA GLN A 378 -19.64 -15.19 11.30
C GLN A 378 -20.55 -14.06 10.83
N PHE A 379 -20.66 -13.85 9.50
CA PHE A 379 -21.52 -12.84 8.91
C PHE A 379 -23.01 -13.19 9.03
N ALA A 380 -23.35 -14.46 8.82
CA ALA A 380 -24.73 -14.93 8.85
C ALA A 380 -25.17 -15.44 10.23
N ASP A 381 -24.28 -15.44 11.23
CA ASP A 381 -24.54 -16.01 12.57
C ASP A 381 -25.05 -17.45 12.50
N VAL A 382 -24.42 -18.27 11.68
CA VAL A 382 -24.79 -19.68 11.49
C VAL A 382 -23.68 -20.60 12.00
N ASN A 383 -24.00 -21.88 12.19
CA ASN A 383 -23.01 -22.90 12.49
C ASN A 383 -21.89 -22.93 11.45
N ARG A 384 -20.68 -23.30 11.89
CA ARG A 384 -19.46 -23.28 11.10
C ARG A 384 -19.66 -23.87 9.70
N MET A 385 -19.54 -23.03 8.68
CA MET A 385 -19.50 -23.46 7.30
C MET A 385 -18.12 -24.07 7.00
N THR A 386 -18.11 -25.21 6.33
CA THR A 386 -16.89 -25.86 5.85
C THR A 386 -16.86 -25.83 4.33
N PRO A 387 -15.68 -25.77 3.68
CA PRO A 387 -15.59 -25.91 2.23
C PRO A 387 -16.21 -27.22 1.73
N PRO A 388 -16.84 -27.24 0.53
CA PRO A 388 -16.85 -26.15 -0.44
C PRO A 388 -17.79 -25.01 -0.05
N ILE A 389 -17.34 -23.77 -0.29
CA ILE A 389 -18.15 -22.56 -0.12
C ILE A 389 -19.10 -22.36 -1.31
N PRO A 390 -20.14 -21.49 -1.22
CA PRO A 390 -20.99 -21.15 -2.35
C PRO A 390 -20.18 -20.73 -3.58
N ALA A 391 -20.58 -21.20 -4.75
CA ALA A 391 -19.92 -20.84 -6.01
C ALA A 391 -20.05 -19.34 -6.33
N ASP A 392 -21.20 -18.74 -6.02
CA ASP A 392 -21.43 -17.29 -6.04
C ASP A 392 -21.42 -16.76 -4.61
N VAL A 393 -20.24 -16.45 -4.08
CA VAL A 393 -20.07 -15.89 -2.73
C VAL A 393 -20.76 -14.54 -2.60
N THR A 394 -20.65 -13.70 -3.62
CA THR A 394 -21.31 -12.39 -3.68
C THR A 394 -22.82 -12.51 -3.58
N GLY A 395 -23.45 -13.36 -4.40
CA GLY A 395 -24.89 -13.60 -4.35
C GLY A 395 -25.33 -14.16 -3.01
N TRP A 396 -24.59 -15.11 -2.46
CA TRP A 396 -24.89 -15.68 -1.16
C TRP A 396 -24.90 -14.62 -0.04
N ILE A 397 -23.93 -13.69 0.00
CA ILE A 397 -23.89 -12.58 0.97
C ILE A 397 -25.12 -11.66 0.81
N LEU A 398 -25.45 -11.30 -0.43
CA LEU A 398 -26.56 -10.41 -0.74
C LEU A 398 -27.94 -11.02 -0.38
N ASP A 399 -28.05 -12.34 -0.38
CA ASP A 399 -29.28 -13.07 -0.04
C ASP A 399 -29.42 -13.39 1.45
N GLN A 400 -28.42 -13.06 2.30
CA GLN A 400 -28.55 -13.28 3.73
C GLN A 400 -29.58 -12.32 4.36
N PRO A 401 -30.40 -12.81 5.32
CA PRO A 401 -31.31 -11.97 6.06
C PRO A 401 -30.57 -11.03 7.03
N LEU A 402 -31.27 -9.99 7.46
CA LEU A 402 -30.82 -9.11 8.53
C LEU A 402 -31.96 -8.82 9.50
N SER A 403 -31.71 -9.04 10.78
CA SER A 403 -32.55 -8.54 11.86
C SER A 403 -31.90 -7.28 12.44
N TRP A 404 -32.64 -6.18 12.46
CA TRP A 404 -32.17 -4.91 13.02
C TRP A 404 -33.26 -4.26 13.87
N GLU A 405 -33.05 -4.21 15.16
CA GLU A 405 -34.08 -3.79 16.14
C GLU A 405 -35.39 -4.59 15.91
N SER A 406 -36.50 -3.90 15.65
CA SER A 406 -37.80 -4.54 15.34
C SER A 406 -37.99 -4.85 13.84
N ARG A 407 -37.01 -4.60 12.98
CA ARG A 407 -37.13 -4.76 11.54
C ARG A 407 -36.49 -6.06 11.08
N GLN A 408 -37.13 -6.68 10.08
CA GLN A 408 -36.62 -7.88 9.40
C GLN A 408 -36.40 -7.57 7.93
N PHE A 409 -35.22 -7.82 7.43
CA PHE A 409 -34.87 -7.71 6.03
C PHE A 409 -34.61 -9.14 5.51
N PRO A 410 -35.39 -9.62 4.50
CA PRO A 410 -35.23 -11.00 4.02
C PRO A 410 -33.92 -11.22 3.27
N ARG A 411 -33.27 -10.15 2.83
CA ARG A 411 -31.98 -10.14 2.14
C ARG A 411 -31.23 -8.83 2.41
N ARG A 412 -29.93 -8.83 2.15
CA ARG A 412 -29.06 -7.63 2.32
C ARG A 412 -29.26 -6.57 1.23
N VAL A 413 -30.14 -6.78 0.30
CA VAL A 413 -30.47 -5.81 -0.76
C VAL A 413 -31.80 -5.13 -0.43
N LEU A 414 -31.73 -3.81 -0.21
CA LEU A 414 -32.90 -2.98 0.03
C LEU A 414 -33.58 -2.67 -1.31
N GLY A 415 -34.85 -3.03 -1.42
CA GLY A 415 -35.68 -2.68 -2.58
C GLY A 415 -36.03 -1.19 -2.59
N ARG A 416 -36.44 -0.68 -3.77
CA ARG A 416 -37.05 0.66 -3.88
C ARG A 416 -38.44 0.65 -3.24
N GLY A 417 -38.65 1.45 -2.20
CA GLY A 417 -39.96 1.54 -1.55
C GLY A 417 -39.89 2.19 -0.15
N PRO A 418 -41.02 2.27 0.57
CA PRO A 418 -41.15 2.98 1.85
C PRO A 418 -40.34 2.38 3.01
N ALA A 419 -39.52 1.36 2.77
CA ALA A 419 -38.58 0.82 3.77
C ALA A 419 -37.50 1.82 4.26
N ASP A 420 -37.40 2.98 3.59
CA ASP A 420 -36.47 4.08 3.98
C ASP A 420 -36.97 4.93 5.14
N VAL A 421 -38.11 4.59 5.75
CA VAL A 421 -38.65 5.39 6.87
C VAL A 421 -37.70 5.36 8.07
N GLY A 422 -37.16 6.54 8.40
CA GLY A 422 -36.24 6.75 9.52
C GLY A 422 -34.76 6.69 9.17
N LEU A 423 -34.38 6.56 7.90
CA LEU A 423 -32.99 6.72 7.46
C LEU A 423 -32.69 8.18 7.09
N HIS A 424 -31.60 8.70 7.61
CA HIS A 424 -31.08 9.99 7.18
C HIS A 424 -30.19 9.83 5.95
N THR A 425 -30.53 10.53 4.86
CA THR A 425 -29.77 10.44 3.61
C THR A 425 -28.53 11.34 3.66
N ILE A 426 -27.37 10.78 3.34
CA ILE A 426 -26.09 11.47 3.17
C ILE A 426 -25.69 11.36 1.71
N SER A 427 -25.61 12.51 1.03
CA SER A 427 -25.26 12.61 -0.41
C SER A 427 -23.94 13.38 -0.64
N ASP A 428 -23.18 13.60 0.40
CA ASP A 428 -21.93 14.34 0.34
C ASP A 428 -20.88 13.58 -0.46
N VAL A 429 -20.20 14.30 -1.37
CA VAL A 429 -19.04 13.80 -2.08
C VAL A 429 -17.81 14.10 -1.24
N VAL A 430 -17.34 13.11 -0.52
CA VAL A 430 -16.15 13.17 0.31
C VAL A 430 -15.02 12.45 -0.41
N THR A 431 -13.84 13.05 -0.49
CA THR A 431 -12.65 12.43 -1.09
C THR A 431 -11.80 11.70 -0.07
N ASP A 432 -11.76 12.19 1.16
CA ASP A 432 -11.13 11.57 2.31
C ASP A 432 -12.10 11.55 3.50
N PRO A 433 -12.61 10.38 3.90
CA PRO A 433 -13.54 10.27 5.02
C PRO A 433 -12.96 10.75 6.37
N TRP A 434 -11.65 10.88 6.49
CA TRP A 434 -10.97 11.27 7.74
C TRP A 434 -10.38 12.68 7.72
N ASP A 435 -10.65 13.47 6.70
CA ASP A 435 -10.32 14.91 6.68
C ASP A 435 -11.45 15.75 7.32
N HIS A 436 -11.29 17.08 7.30
CA HIS A 436 -12.27 18.02 7.84
C HIS A 436 -13.65 17.90 7.18
N THR A 437 -13.72 17.53 5.87
CA THR A 437 -15.00 17.31 5.19
C THR A 437 -15.69 16.06 5.70
N GLY A 438 -14.93 15.00 5.97
CA GLY A 438 -15.41 13.82 6.66
C GLY A 438 -15.89 14.13 8.07
N ASP A 439 -15.14 14.94 8.84
CA ASP A 439 -15.53 15.37 10.20
C ASP A 439 -16.87 16.11 10.21
N GLU A 440 -17.11 16.98 9.24
CA GLU A 440 -18.39 17.68 9.09
C GLU A 440 -19.55 16.72 8.85
N VAL A 441 -19.36 15.72 7.97
CA VAL A 441 -20.37 14.68 7.69
C VAL A 441 -20.66 13.88 8.97
N ILE A 442 -19.62 13.45 9.68
CA ILE A 442 -19.77 12.72 10.95
C ILE A 442 -20.51 13.55 11.99
N GLY A 443 -20.18 14.84 12.12
CA GLY A 443 -20.89 15.76 13.02
C GLY A 443 -22.38 15.87 12.69
N ARG A 444 -22.76 15.91 11.40
CA ARG A 444 -24.16 15.89 10.97
C ARG A 444 -24.83 14.54 11.26
N ALA A 445 -24.11 13.44 11.02
CA ALA A 445 -24.62 12.10 11.30
C ALA A 445 -24.93 11.92 12.81
N ARG A 446 -24.03 12.34 13.70
CA ARG A 446 -24.28 12.31 15.16
C ARG A 446 -25.52 13.11 15.55
N ARG A 447 -25.66 14.37 15.07
CA ARG A 447 -26.86 15.18 15.32
C ARG A 447 -28.13 14.55 14.79
N ALA A 448 -28.11 13.95 13.59
CA ALA A 448 -29.25 13.25 13.03
C ALA A 448 -29.64 12.03 13.89
N ARG A 449 -28.66 11.30 14.42
CA ARG A 449 -28.88 10.17 15.33
C ARG A 449 -29.51 10.61 16.65
N GLU A 450 -29.01 11.69 17.23
CA GLU A 450 -29.58 12.33 18.43
C GLU A 450 -31.01 12.81 18.20
N ALA A 451 -31.34 13.27 16.98
CA ALA A 451 -32.68 13.67 16.57
C ALA A 451 -33.61 12.47 16.22
N GLY A 452 -33.15 11.21 16.42
CA GLY A 452 -33.96 10.01 16.27
C GLY A 452 -33.84 9.30 14.92
N ALA A 453 -32.84 9.62 14.07
CA ALA A 453 -32.61 8.85 12.86
C ALA A 453 -32.27 7.39 13.21
N GLY A 454 -32.96 6.41 12.62
CA GLY A 454 -32.73 4.97 12.83
C GLY A 454 -31.44 4.47 12.18
N GLY A 455 -30.92 5.24 11.23
CA GLY A 455 -29.69 4.91 10.50
C GLY A 455 -29.44 5.87 9.36
N PHE A 456 -28.57 5.47 8.43
CA PHE A 456 -28.09 6.32 7.35
C PHE A 456 -28.12 5.60 6.01
N ARG A 457 -28.52 6.33 4.98
CA ARG A 457 -28.41 5.92 3.59
C ARG A 457 -27.37 6.80 2.90
N LEU A 458 -26.28 6.20 2.41
CA LEU A 458 -25.23 6.92 1.71
C LEU A 458 -25.39 6.76 0.21
N THR A 459 -25.57 7.88 -0.49
CA THR A 459 -25.76 7.94 -1.94
C THR A 459 -24.72 8.86 -2.57
N GLY A 460 -24.60 8.86 -3.92
CA GLY A 460 -23.66 9.72 -4.64
C GLY A 460 -23.22 9.12 -5.98
N PRO A 461 -22.11 9.57 -6.57
CA PRO A 461 -21.63 9.12 -7.87
C PRO A 461 -21.49 7.60 -7.97
N ALA A 462 -21.79 7.06 -9.15
CA ALA A 462 -21.83 5.61 -9.40
C ALA A 462 -20.46 5.01 -9.75
N ASP A 463 -19.44 5.85 -9.97
CA ASP A 463 -18.09 5.36 -10.27
C ASP A 463 -17.49 4.59 -9.08
N ARG A 464 -16.63 3.62 -9.39
CA ARG A 464 -16.06 2.73 -8.38
C ARG A 464 -15.25 3.45 -7.29
N PRO A 465 -14.38 4.43 -7.60
CA PRO A 465 -13.69 5.22 -6.57
C PRO A 465 -14.64 5.87 -5.58
N SER A 466 -15.73 6.47 -6.05
CA SER A 466 -16.74 7.13 -5.20
C SER A 466 -17.49 6.13 -4.32
N VAL A 467 -17.85 4.96 -4.86
CA VAL A 467 -18.49 3.89 -4.06
C VAL A 467 -17.58 3.36 -2.97
N LEU A 468 -16.31 3.11 -3.26
CA LEU A 468 -15.34 2.64 -2.26
C LEU A 468 -15.10 3.69 -1.16
N THR A 469 -15.00 4.97 -1.51
CA THR A 469 -14.88 6.06 -0.52
C THR A 469 -16.14 6.18 0.35
N ARG A 470 -17.31 5.99 -0.26
CA ARG A 470 -18.59 5.96 0.46
C ARG A 470 -18.66 4.81 1.46
N MET A 471 -18.07 3.65 1.15
CA MET A 471 -17.96 2.54 2.11
C MET A 471 -17.06 2.89 3.29
N ASP A 472 -15.94 3.58 3.04
CA ASP A 472 -15.04 4.01 4.11
C ASP A 472 -15.71 5.07 5.00
N LEU A 473 -16.49 6.00 4.41
CA LEU A 473 -17.31 6.97 5.16
C LEU A 473 -18.40 6.26 5.98
N ALA A 474 -19.06 5.26 5.40
CA ALA A 474 -20.09 4.47 6.07
C ALA A 474 -19.55 3.72 7.29
N GLU A 475 -18.36 3.14 7.16
CA GLU A 475 -17.66 2.50 8.28
C GLU A 475 -17.40 3.49 9.42
N ARG A 476 -16.93 4.70 9.09
CA ARG A 476 -16.70 5.76 10.07
C ARG A 476 -17.99 6.23 10.73
N ILE A 477 -19.08 6.42 9.98
CA ILE A 477 -20.39 6.78 10.51
C ILE A 477 -20.87 5.69 11.48
N ARG A 478 -20.73 4.42 11.14
CA ARG A 478 -21.08 3.29 12.02
C ARG A 478 -20.32 3.38 13.35
N ALA A 479 -19.03 3.57 13.30
CA ALA A 479 -18.18 3.62 14.50
C ALA A 479 -18.51 4.81 15.40
N GLU A 480 -18.86 5.97 14.82
CA GLU A 480 -18.96 7.23 15.56
C GLU A 480 -20.40 7.73 15.82
N ALA A 481 -21.37 7.31 15.01
CA ALA A 481 -22.78 7.70 15.16
C ALA A 481 -23.70 6.48 15.37
N GLY A 482 -23.29 5.28 14.97
CA GLY A 482 -24.10 4.07 15.04
C GLY A 482 -25.27 4.06 14.04
N GLY A 483 -26.24 3.16 14.25
CA GLY A 483 -27.42 3.05 13.42
C GLY A 483 -27.27 2.10 12.21
N LEU A 484 -28.38 1.83 11.52
CA LEU A 484 -28.39 1.00 10.33
C LEU A 484 -27.70 1.72 9.17
N ILE A 485 -26.80 1.04 8.48
CA ILE A 485 -26.04 1.62 7.36
C ILE A 485 -26.47 0.99 6.02
N VAL A 486 -26.95 1.82 5.09
CA VAL A 486 -27.30 1.45 3.73
C VAL A 486 -26.37 2.16 2.75
N ILE A 487 -25.81 1.45 1.78
CA ILE A 487 -24.98 2.03 0.72
C ILE A 487 -25.64 1.83 -0.64
N ASP A 488 -25.81 2.93 -1.37
CA ASP A 488 -26.21 2.90 -2.75
C ASP A 488 -25.02 2.69 -3.67
N GLY A 489 -25.18 1.83 -4.69
CA GLY A 489 -24.18 1.63 -5.72
C GLY A 489 -24.72 0.91 -6.94
N PRO A 490 -24.02 0.98 -8.09
CA PRO A 490 -24.47 0.31 -9.32
C PRO A 490 -24.36 -1.22 -9.20
N ALA A 491 -25.20 -1.94 -9.90
CA ALA A 491 -25.20 -3.41 -9.93
C ALA A 491 -23.86 -3.99 -10.45
N GLY A 492 -23.15 -3.26 -11.32
CA GLY A 492 -21.80 -3.63 -11.80
C GLY A 492 -20.74 -3.68 -10.71
N LEU A 493 -20.99 -3.08 -9.52
CA LEU A 493 -20.09 -3.12 -8.36
C LEU A 493 -20.58 -4.03 -7.22
N ARG A 494 -21.46 -5.00 -7.54
CA ARG A 494 -22.05 -5.93 -6.55
C ARG A 494 -20.99 -6.65 -5.70
N ASP A 495 -19.83 -6.97 -6.27
CA ASP A 495 -18.74 -7.67 -5.56
C ASP A 495 -18.06 -6.76 -4.53
N ASP A 496 -17.81 -5.49 -4.86
CA ASP A 496 -17.29 -4.52 -3.91
C ASP A 496 -18.29 -4.25 -2.78
N LEU A 497 -19.58 -4.15 -3.11
CA LEU A 497 -20.67 -3.94 -2.14
C LEU A 497 -20.83 -5.14 -1.20
N ALA A 498 -20.78 -6.37 -1.71
CA ALA A 498 -20.80 -7.58 -0.89
C ALA A 498 -19.56 -7.69 0.02
N ALA A 499 -18.39 -7.33 -0.49
CA ALA A 499 -17.18 -7.21 0.34
C ALA A 499 -17.35 -6.16 1.46
N GLY A 500 -18.04 -5.06 1.18
CA GLY A 500 -18.41 -4.04 2.16
C GLY A 500 -19.32 -4.57 3.27
N LEU A 501 -20.32 -5.39 2.92
CA LEU A 501 -21.19 -6.08 3.88
C LEU A 501 -20.39 -7.06 4.76
N LEU A 502 -19.63 -7.93 4.13
CA LEU A 502 -18.84 -8.96 4.85
C LEU A 502 -17.80 -8.34 5.79
N SER A 503 -17.17 -7.23 5.38
CA SER A 503 -16.21 -6.50 6.18
C SER A 503 -16.82 -5.56 7.24
N GLY A 504 -18.15 -5.49 7.34
CA GLY A 504 -18.83 -4.69 8.36
C GLY A 504 -18.93 -3.20 8.04
N ARG A 505 -18.67 -2.75 6.80
CA ARG A 505 -18.79 -1.34 6.39
C ARG A 505 -20.24 -0.91 6.18
N ALA A 506 -21.11 -1.85 5.84
CA ALA A 506 -22.55 -1.63 5.65
C ALA A 506 -23.37 -2.79 6.20
N ASP A 507 -24.66 -2.56 6.41
CA ASP A 507 -25.64 -3.58 6.80
C ASP A 507 -26.47 -4.02 5.60
N LEU A 508 -26.83 -3.07 4.76
CA LEU A 508 -27.63 -3.25 3.56
C LEU A 508 -27.00 -2.49 2.38
N VAL A 509 -27.32 -2.92 1.20
CA VAL A 509 -27.01 -2.23 -0.06
C VAL A 509 -28.27 -1.96 -0.85
N SER A 510 -28.26 -0.94 -1.68
CA SER A 510 -29.35 -0.67 -2.64
C SER A 510 -28.74 -0.44 -4.03
N PHE A 511 -29.25 -1.16 -5.03
CA PHE A 511 -28.75 -1.01 -6.39
C PHE A 511 -29.41 0.17 -7.09
N THR A 512 -28.56 1.10 -7.55
CA THR A 512 -28.98 2.17 -8.46
C THR A 512 -28.95 1.63 -9.89
N GLU A 513 -29.86 2.12 -10.75
CA GLU A 513 -29.75 1.84 -12.18
C GLU A 513 -28.47 2.47 -12.72
N GLU A 514 -27.79 1.78 -13.62
CA GLU A 514 -26.73 2.40 -14.40
C GLU A 514 -27.37 3.58 -15.15
N ALA A 515 -26.78 4.77 -15.02
CA ALA A 515 -27.16 5.90 -15.85
C ALA A 515 -26.94 5.46 -17.31
N ALA A 516 -28.04 5.42 -18.09
CA ALA A 516 -28.06 4.98 -19.47
C ALA A 516 -27.13 5.84 -20.35
#